data_1716bdcdc7e1a84e0a89c5ea247998b4
#
_entry.id   1716bdcdc7e1a84e0a89c5ea247998b4
#
_cell.length_a   1.000
_cell.length_b   1.000
_cell.length_c   1.000
_cell.angle_alpha   90.00
_cell.angle_beta   90.00
_cell.angle_gamma   90.00
#
_symmetry.space_group_name_H-M   'P 1'
#
loop_
_entity.id
_entity.type
_entity.pdbx_description
1 polymer ?
#
loop_
_entity_poly.entity_id
_entity_poly.type
_entity_poly.pdbx_seq_one_letter_code
_entity_poly.pdbx_strand_id
1 'polypeptide(L)'
;MHSQSPWITSPSKDLWIVLPPFVVVAMALLFHTPLAEIESRYSWWTWLVLIVLVDVAHVYASIFRTYLLPQAWARQRTLFIGIPVLCLLLSMLLYQAGVAVFWSVLAYVAVFHFVRQQWGLMRLYSRFEPKTKLGSIVDAVVIYTATLYPMLYWMISADRQFVWFVGNEFVTLFNPQILPVLTALYVAIIVLYALRVVQ
;
A
#
# COMPACT_ATOMS: atom_id res chain seq x y z
N MET A 1 35.34 -2.98 12.46
CA MET A 1 33.86 -2.89 12.45
C MET A 1 33.39 -3.20 11.03
N HIS A 2 32.85 -4.40 10.78
CA HIS A 2 32.21 -4.66 9.50
C HIS A 2 30.95 -3.78 9.43
N SER A 3 30.93 -2.81 8.52
CA SER A 3 29.71 -2.06 8.22
C SER A 3 28.69 -3.07 7.70
N GLN A 4 27.66 -3.35 8.50
CA GLN A 4 26.59 -4.25 8.06
C GLN A 4 25.88 -3.58 6.90
N SER A 5 25.82 -4.27 5.76
CA SER A 5 25.19 -3.76 4.56
C SER A 5 23.68 -3.55 4.77
N PRO A 6 23.10 -2.39 4.39
CA PRO A 6 21.66 -2.16 4.48
C PRO A 6 20.87 -3.07 3.53
N TRP A 7 21.50 -3.56 2.47
CA TRP A 7 20.87 -4.39 1.45
C TRP A 7 20.42 -5.75 2.01
N ILE A 8 19.28 -6.25 1.53
CA ILE A 8 18.73 -7.55 1.94
C ILE A 8 19.54 -8.66 1.29
N THR A 9 19.82 -8.53 0.00
CA THR A 9 20.62 -9.49 -0.77
C THR A 9 21.86 -8.85 -1.35
N SER A 10 21.72 -7.93 -2.29
CA SER A 10 22.77 -7.14 -2.90
C SER A 10 22.20 -5.84 -3.48
N PRO A 11 23.01 -4.77 -3.63
CA PRO A 11 22.53 -3.49 -4.19
C PRO A 11 21.77 -3.67 -5.49
N SER A 12 22.34 -4.38 -6.44
CA SER A 12 21.75 -4.58 -7.76
C SER A 12 20.42 -5.34 -7.70
N LYS A 13 20.36 -6.45 -6.94
CA LYS A 13 19.13 -7.25 -6.82
C LYS A 13 18.01 -6.49 -6.12
N ASP A 14 18.34 -5.81 -5.02
CA ASP A 14 17.36 -5.04 -4.26
C ASP A 14 16.83 -3.86 -5.08
N LEU A 15 17.69 -3.16 -5.84
CA LEU A 15 17.26 -2.10 -6.76
C LEU A 15 16.38 -2.63 -7.89
N TRP A 16 16.68 -3.81 -8.44
CA TRP A 16 15.83 -4.47 -9.43
C TRP A 16 14.46 -4.90 -8.90
N ILE A 17 14.29 -5.03 -7.59
CA ILE A 17 13.00 -5.31 -6.97
C ILE A 17 12.23 -4.02 -6.64
N VAL A 18 12.94 -2.99 -6.17
CA VAL A 18 12.33 -1.75 -5.66
C VAL A 18 12.01 -0.74 -6.78
N LEU A 19 12.89 -0.60 -7.79
CA LEU A 19 12.72 0.43 -8.83
C LEU A 19 11.65 0.14 -9.90
N PRO A 20 11.41 -1.12 -10.36
CA PRO A 20 10.47 -1.37 -11.44
C PRO A 20 9.06 -0.80 -11.23
N PRO A 21 8.45 -0.85 -10.04
CA PRO A 21 7.14 -0.23 -9.83
C PRO A 21 7.13 1.27 -10.12
N PHE A 22 8.18 2.01 -9.77
CA PHE A 22 8.28 3.44 -10.07
C PHE A 22 8.44 3.69 -11.56
N VAL A 23 9.24 2.86 -12.26
CA VAL A 23 9.39 2.95 -13.72
C VAL A 23 8.05 2.65 -14.40
N VAL A 24 7.33 1.61 -13.97
CA VAL A 24 6.01 1.27 -14.53
C VAL A 24 5.02 2.41 -14.34
N VAL A 25 4.96 3.03 -13.15
CA VAL A 25 4.09 4.18 -12.90
C VAL A 25 4.49 5.37 -13.77
N ALA A 26 5.77 5.69 -13.87
CA ALA A 26 6.26 6.77 -14.73
C ALA A 26 5.89 6.54 -16.21
N MET A 27 6.07 5.31 -16.71
CA MET A 27 5.66 4.91 -18.05
C MET A 27 4.14 5.01 -18.25
N ALA A 28 3.35 4.58 -17.25
CA ALA A 28 1.91 4.70 -17.30
C ALA A 28 1.44 6.16 -17.35
N LEU A 29 2.10 7.08 -16.65
CA LEU A 29 1.80 8.51 -16.72
C LEU A 29 2.19 9.12 -18.07
N LEU A 30 3.35 8.74 -18.63
CA LEU A 30 3.81 9.23 -19.93
C LEU A 30 2.95 8.71 -21.10
N PHE A 31 2.47 7.49 -21.02
CA PHE A 31 1.68 6.82 -22.05
C PHE A 31 0.21 6.62 -21.66
N HIS A 32 -0.35 7.50 -20.82
CA HIS A 32 -1.71 7.35 -20.29
C HIS A 32 -2.77 7.28 -21.41
N THR A 33 -2.66 8.07 -22.49
CA THR A 33 -3.62 8.06 -23.60
C THR A 33 -3.63 6.74 -24.35
N PRO A 34 -2.48 6.23 -24.88
CA PRO A 34 -2.46 4.89 -25.49
C PRO A 34 -2.89 3.77 -24.56
N LEU A 35 -2.55 3.85 -23.27
CA LEU A 35 -2.97 2.84 -22.28
C LEU A 35 -4.47 2.86 -22.06
N ALA A 36 -5.11 4.04 -22.00
CA ALA A 36 -6.55 4.17 -21.88
C ALA A 36 -7.28 3.61 -23.11
N GLU A 37 -6.73 3.79 -24.33
CA GLU A 37 -7.27 3.19 -25.54
C GLU A 37 -7.17 1.65 -25.53
N ILE A 38 -6.02 1.11 -25.08
CA ILE A 38 -5.84 -0.33 -24.92
C ILE A 38 -6.80 -0.88 -23.87
N GLU A 39 -6.92 -0.20 -22.73
CA GLU A 39 -7.83 -0.60 -21.66
C GLU A 39 -9.30 -0.61 -22.13
N SER A 40 -9.74 0.41 -22.83
CA SER A 40 -11.10 0.48 -23.36
C SER A 40 -11.43 -0.66 -24.36
N ARG A 41 -10.41 -1.11 -25.11
CA ARG A 41 -10.55 -2.18 -26.10
C ARG A 41 -10.38 -3.58 -25.52
N TYR A 42 -9.53 -3.72 -24.51
CA TYR A 42 -9.10 -5.01 -23.95
C TYR A 42 -9.23 -5.07 -22.42
N SER A 43 -10.25 -4.44 -21.83
CA SER A 43 -10.45 -4.35 -20.38
C SER A 43 -10.40 -5.69 -19.65
N TRP A 44 -10.93 -6.76 -20.29
CA TRP A 44 -10.84 -8.12 -19.76
C TRP A 44 -9.38 -8.58 -19.57
N TRP A 45 -8.51 -8.34 -20.55
CA TRP A 45 -7.10 -8.73 -20.47
C TRP A 45 -6.34 -7.90 -19.44
N THR A 46 -6.63 -6.59 -19.37
CA THR A 46 -6.06 -5.70 -18.36
C THR A 46 -6.44 -6.17 -16.96
N TRP A 47 -7.71 -6.47 -16.75
CA TRP A 47 -8.19 -7.03 -15.49
C TRP A 47 -7.54 -8.36 -15.15
N LEU A 48 -7.49 -9.32 -16.09
CA LEU A 48 -6.90 -10.63 -15.89
C LEU A 48 -5.42 -10.52 -15.51
N VAL A 49 -4.65 -9.70 -16.22
CA VAL A 49 -3.20 -9.58 -15.99
C VAL A 49 -2.90 -8.80 -14.73
N LEU A 50 -3.46 -7.58 -14.58
CA LEU A 50 -3.09 -6.70 -13.48
C LEU A 50 -3.75 -7.13 -12.16
N ILE A 51 -5.02 -7.49 -12.18
CA ILE A 51 -5.75 -7.83 -10.95
C ILE A 51 -5.53 -9.31 -10.60
N VAL A 52 -5.82 -10.24 -11.53
CA VAL A 52 -5.79 -11.66 -11.17
C VAL A 52 -4.36 -12.20 -11.10
N LEU A 53 -3.54 -11.98 -12.12
CA LEU A 53 -2.19 -12.58 -12.17
C LEU A 53 -1.15 -11.83 -11.33
N VAL A 54 -1.29 -10.51 -11.15
CA VAL A 54 -0.32 -9.72 -10.36
C VAL A 54 -0.83 -9.52 -8.94
N ASP A 55 -1.97 -8.85 -8.75
CA ASP A 55 -2.44 -8.45 -7.42
C ASP A 55 -2.93 -9.66 -6.60
N VAL A 56 -3.86 -10.45 -7.13
CA VAL A 56 -4.38 -11.62 -6.43
C VAL A 56 -3.27 -12.66 -6.19
N ALA A 57 -2.42 -12.94 -7.18
CA ALA A 57 -1.32 -13.88 -7.02
C ALA A 57 -0.31 -13.41 -5.96
N HIS A 58 -0.03 -12.11 -5.89
CA HIS A 58 0.80 -11.51 -4.83
C HIS A 58 0.25 -11.81 -3.43
N VAL A 59 -1.05 -11.61 -3.22
CA VAL A 59 -1.71 -11.91 -1.94
C VAL A 59 -1.59 -13.39 -1.60
N TYR A 60 -1.92 -14.27 -2.54
CA TYR A 60 -1.86 -15.73 -2.34
C TYR A 60 -0.42 -16.27 -2.19
N ALA A 61 0.60 -15.55 -2.65
CA ALA A 61 1.99 -15.94 -2.43
C ALA A 61 2.36 -16.08 -0.95
N SER A 62 1.65 -15.39 -0.07
CA SER A 62 1.83 -15.52 1.39
C SER A 62 1.53 -16.92 1.92
N ILE A 63 0.64 -17.69 1.26
CA ILE A 63 0.27 -19.06 1.63
C ILE A 63 1.49 -19.98 1.62
N PHE A 64 2.39 -19.80 0.66
CA PHE A 64 3.62 -20.61 0.55
C PHE A 64 4.56 -20.42 1.74
N ARG A 65 4.54 -19.24 2.37
CA ARG A 65 5.38 -18.93 3.54
C ARG A 65 4.70 -19.19 4.88
N THR A 66 3.43 -19.46 4.88
CA THR A 66 2.61 -19.67 6.09
C THR A 66 2.07 -21.09 6.13
N TYR A 67 1.01 -21.37 5.39
CA TYR A 67 0.26 -22.61 5.47
C TYR A 67 1.00 -23.81 4.90
N LEU A 68 1.81 -23.61 3.84
CA LEU A 68 2.53 -24.69 3.18
C LEU A 68 3.94 -24.94 3.75
N LEU A 69 4.38 -24.13 4.72
CA LEU A 69 5.65 -24.33 5.40
C LEU A 69 5.43 -25.09 6.72
N PRO A 70 5.86 -26.37 6.82
CA PRO A 70 5.57 -27.21 8.00
C PRO A 70 6.05 -26.62 9.31
N GLN A 71 7.21 -25.96 9.32
CA GLN A 71 7.77 -25.34 10.52
C GLN A 71 6.93 -24.12 10.99
N ALA A 72 6.44 -23.30 10.04
CA ALA A 72 5.57 -22.17 10.36
C ALA A 72 4.22 -22.67 10.89
N TRP A 73 3.64 -23.68 10.23
CA TRP A 73 2.39 -24.30 10.65
C TRP A 73 2.49 -24.89 12.06
N ALA A 74 3.52 -25.69 12.35
CA ALA A 74 3.71 -26.29 13.67
C ALA A 74 3.84 -25.24 14.79
N ARG A 75 4.49 -24.09 14.49
CA ARG A 75 4.73 -23.02 15.48
C ARG A 75 3.53 -22.12 15.71
N GLN A 76 2.70 -21.87 14.69
CA GLN A 76 1.67 -20.82 14.72
C GLN A 76 0.29 -21.29 14.25
N ARG A 77 0.00 -22.61 14.32
CA ARG A 77 -1.26 -23.19 13.81
C ARG A 77 -2.52 -22.51 14.37
N THR A 78 -2.49 -22.13 15.65
CA THR A 78 -3.64 -21.45 16.29
C THR A 78 -3.94 -20.10 15.62
N LEU A 79 -2.90 -19.33 15.26
CA LEU A 79 -3.08 -18.08 14.52
C LEU A 79 -3.53 -18.34 13.07
N PHE A 80 -2.96 -19.35 12.41
CA PHE A 80 -3.32 -19.69 11.03
C PHE A 80 -4.74 -20.23 10.86
N ILE A 81 -5.33 -20.79 11.93
CA ILE A 81 -6.74 -21.17 11.95
C ILE A 81 -7.59 -20.02 12.49
N GLY A 82 -7.19 -19.43 13.62
CA GLY A 82 -7.98 -18.43 14.32
C GLY A 82 -8.21 -17.14 13.54
N ILE A 83 -7.17 -16.64 12.85
CA ILE A 83 -7.30 -15.40 12.05
C ILE A 83 -8.29 -15.57 10.89
N PRO A 84 -8.20 -16.60 10.04
CA PRO A 84 -9.19 -16.80 8.97
C PRO A 84 -10.61 -16.99 9.48
N VAL A 85 -10.79 -17.75 10.57
CA VAL A 85 -12.12 -17.93 11.20
C VAL A 85 -12.65 -16.59 11.69
N LEU A 86 -11.85 -15.80 12.40
CA LEU A 86 -12.23 -14.47 12.86
C LEU A 86 -12.58 -13.55 11.68
N CYS A 87 -11.74 -13.52 10.64
CA CYS A 87 -12.01 -12.74 9.44
C CYS A 87 -13.31 -13.17 8.75
N LEU A 88 -13.59 -14.47 8.66
CA LEU A 88 -14.83 -14.97 8.10
C LEU A 88 -16.04 -14.48 8.92
N LEU A 89 -16.01 -14.63 10.23
CA LEU A 89 -17.10 -14.18 11.11
C LEU A 89 -17.32 -12.67 11.03
N LEU A 90 -16.26 -11.87 11.07
CA LEU A 90 -16.34 -10.42 10.92
C LEU A 90 -16.87 -10.03 9.53
N SER A 91 -16.45 -10.72 8.48
CA SER A 91 -16.95 -10.48 7.10
C SER A 91 -18.44 -10.78 7.01
N MET A 92 -18.91 -11.86 7.63
CA MET A 92 -20.34 -12.19 7.64
C MET A 92 -21.16 -11.12 8.39
N LEU A 93 -20.67 -10.64 9.54
CA LEU A 93 -21.33 -9.58 10.31
C LEU A 93 -21.38 -8.25 9.52
N LEU A 94 -20.27 -7.87 8.91
CA LEU A 94 -20.22 -6.65 8.09
C LEU A 94 -21.14 -6.74 6.87
N TYR A 95 -21.19 -7.91 6.23
CA TYR A 95 -22.05 -8.11 5.07
C TYR A 95 -23.54 -8.06 5.45
N GLN A 96 -23.93 -8.54 6.64
CA GLN A 96 -25.29 -8.40 7.17
C GLN A 96 -25.65 -6.94 7.48
N ALA A 97 -24.67 -6.11 7.85
CA ALA A 97 -24.88 -4.67 8.05
C ALA A 97 -25.08 -3.92 6.70
N GLY A 98 -24.71 -4.53 5.60
CA GLY A 98 -24.88 -4.04 4.24
C GLY A 98 -23.67 -4.24 3.35
N VAL A 99 -23.91 -4.52 2.08
CA VAL A 99 -22.86 -4.75 1.08
C VAL A 99 -21.90 -3.55 1.00
N ALA A 100 -22.43 -2.32 0.99
CA ALA A 100 -21.62 -1.10 0.97
C ALA A 100 -20.74 -0.98 2.22
N VAL A 101 -21.28 -1.32 3.41
CA VAL A 101 -20.52 -1.30 4.66
C VAL A 101 -19.35 -2.29 4.61
N PHE A 102 -19.61 -3.50 4.15
CA PHE A 102 -18.57 -4.53 4.00
C PHE A 102 -17.44 -4.04 3.11
N TRP A 103 -17.75 -3.56 1.90
CA TRP A 103 -16.74 -3.12 0.94
C TRP A 103 -16.01 -1.86 1.39
N SER A 104 -16.71 -0.91 2.04
CA SER A 104 -16.06 0.28 2.61
C SER A 104 -15.05 -0.09 3.70
N VAL A 105 -15.43 -0.95 4.65
CA VAL A 105 -14.49 -1.40 5.69
C VAL A 105 -13.30 -2.12 5.07
N LEU A 106 -13.52 -3.00 4.09
CA LEU A 106 -12.47 -3.72 3.40
C LEU A 106 -11.51 -2.77 2.67
N ALA A 107 -12.04 -1.73 2.01
CA ALA A 107 -11.25 -0.72 1.33
C ALA A 107 -10.32 0.04 2.30
N TYR A 108 -10.84 0.48 3.44
CA TYR A 108 -10.00 1.16 4.45
C TYR A 108 -8.99 0.22 5.12
N VAL A 109 -9.34 -1.04 5.34
CA VAL A 109 -8.40 -2.07 5.83
C VAL A 109 -7.27 -2.30 4.81
N ALA A 110 -7.58 -2.32 3.51
CA ALA A 110 -6.57 -2.44 2.46
C ALA A 110 -5.62 -1.22 2.45
N VAL A 111 -6.15 0.01 2.57
CA VAL A 111 -5.31 1.22 2.68
C VAL A 111 -4.40 1.13 3.90
N PHE A 112 -4.92 0.74 5.05
CA PHE A 112 -4.10 0.53 6.26
C PHE A 112 -3.00 -0.52 6.02
N HIS A 113 -3.33 -1.62 5.34
CA HIS A 113 -2.36 -2.66 4.97
C HIS A 113 -1.24 -2.09 4.10
N PHE A 114 -1.55 -1.29 3.08
CA PHE A 114 -0.55 -0.65 2.21
C PHE A 114 0.39 0.25 3.00
N VAL A 115 -0.14 1.08 3.90
CA VAL A 115 0.71 1.94 4.76
C VAL A 115 1.64 1.08 5.61
N ARG A 116 1.12 0.01 6.24
CA ARG A 116 1.91 -0.89 7.09
C ARG A 116 2.97 -1.66 6.30
N GLN A 117 2.68 -2.02 5.06
CA GLN A 117 3.61 -2.67 4.16
C GLN A 117 4.80 -1.75 3.83
N GLN A 118 4.52 -0.50 3.44
CA GLN A 118 5.57 0.51 3.17
C GLN A 118 6.42 0.79 4.41
N TRP A 119 5.79 0.95 5.56
CA TRP A 119 6.49 1.08 6.83
C TRP A 119 7.39 -0.12 7.12
N GLY A 120 6.89 -1.34 6.96
CA GLY A 120 7.66 -2.57 7.15
C GLY A 120 8.87 -2.66 6.22
N LEU A 121 8.71 -2.30 4.95
CA LEU A 121 9.80 -2.28 3.97
C LEU A 121 10.88 -1.27 4.36
N MET A 122 10.50 -0.05 4.71
CA MET A 122 11.43 0.98 5.16
C MET A 122 12.20 0.52 6.42
N ARG A 123 11.51 -0.10 7.39
CA ARG A 123 12.15 -0.62 8.61
C ARG A 123 13.10 -1.78 8.33
N LEU A 124 12.87 -2.53 7.28
CA LEU A 124 13.75 -3.61 6.86
C LEU A 124 15.08 -3.06 6.30
N TYR A 125 15.04 -2.00 5.49
CA TYR A 125 16.24 -1.35 4.97
C TYR A 125 16.98 -0.53 6.02
N SER A 126 16.30 0.07 6.98
CA SER A 126 16.89 0.84 8.09
C SER A 126 17.21 -0.01 9.34
N ARG A 127 17.25 -1.34 9.23
CA ARG A 127 17.40 -2.25 10.39
C ARG A 127 18.70 -2.08 11.16
N PHE A 128 19.76 -1.61 10.52
CA PHE A 128 21.09 -1.41 11.11
C PHE A 128 21.36 0.05 11.51
N GLU A 129 20.45 0.96 11.20
CA GLU A 129 20.60 2.35 11.62
C GLU A 129 20.37 2.52 13.13
N PRO A 130 21.06 3.49 13.77
CA PRO A 130 20.82 3.82 15.17
C PRO A 130 19.36 4.25 15.38
N LYS A 131 18.65 3.52 16.23
CA LYS A 131 17.22 3.78 16.47
C LYS A 131 17.04 4.80 17.58
N THR A 132 16.77 6.04 17.22
CA THR A 132 16.26 7.04 18.16
C THR A 132 14.74 7.05 18.13
N LYS A 133 14.10 7.34 19.27
CA LYS A 133 12.63 7.48 19.33
C LYS A 133 12.13 8.55 18.36
N LEU A 134 12.79 9.70 18.34
CA LEU A 134 12.44 10.80 17.43
C LEU A 134 12.61 10.40 15.96
N GLY A 135 13.72 9.76 15.59
CA GLY A 135 13.95 9.25 14.25
C GLY A 135 12.84 8.32 13.79
N SER A 136 12.43 7.36 14.64
CA SER A 136 11.35 6.43 14.32
C SER A 136 9.99 7.11 14.15
N ILE A 137 9.71 8.17 14.92
CA ILE A 137 8.48 8.97 14.75
C ILE A 137 8.51 9.74 13.43
N VAL A 138 9.64 10.39 13.10
CA VAL A 138 9.78 11.12 11.83
C VAL A 138 9.59 10.18 10.64
N ASP A 139 10.24 9.02 10.67
CA ASP A 139 10.11 7.99 9.63
C ASP A 139 8.65 7.53 9.48
N ALA A 140 7.93 7.31 10.60
CA ALA A 140 6.52 6.96 10.57
C ALA A 140 5.69 8.10 9.95
N VAL A 141 5.85 9.34 10.41
CA VAL A 141 5.13 10.50 9.89
C VAL A 141 5.29 10.62 8.38
N VAL A 142 6.53 10.47 7.87
CA VAL A 142 6.79 10.57 6.43
C VAL A 142 6.10 9.48 5.65
N ILE A 143 6.23 8.21 6.05
CA ILE A 143 5.61 7.08 5.34
C ILE A 143 4.08 7.19 5.35
N TYR A 144 3.50 7.49 6.51
CA TYR A 144 2.05 7.66 6.61
C TYR A 144 1.57 8.83 5.77
N THR A 145 2.25 9.97 5.83
CA THR A 145 1.89 11.15 5.04
C THR A 145 2.05 10.88 3.54
N ALA A 146 3.17 10.27 3.10
CA ALA A 146 3.41 9.96 1.71
C ALA A 146 2.37 8.99 1.12
N THR A 147 1.82 8.09 1.93
CA THR A 147 0.81 7.14 1.48
C THR A 147 -0.61 7.71 1.57
N LEU A 148 -0.95 8.41 2.66
CA LEU A 148 -2.30 8.90 2.89
C LEU A 148 -2.62 10.21 2.15
N TYR A 149 -1.63 11.09 1.94
CA TYR A 149 -1.88 12.37 1.29
C TYR A 149 -2.45 12.24 -0.14
N PRO A 150 -1.89 11.41 -1.04
CA PRO A 150 -2.49 11.23 -2.38
C PRO A 150 -3.95 10.78 -2.32
N MET A 151 -4.28 9.90 -1.39
CA MET A 151 -5.65 9.44 -1.17
C MET A 151 -6.55 10.58 -0.68
N LEU A 152 -6.11 11.34 0.32
CA LEU A 152 -6.84 12.52 0.81
C LEU A 152 -7.02 13.57 -0.29
N TYR A 153 -5.98 13.80 -1.09
CA TYR A 153 -6.06 14.70 -2.25
C TYR A 153 -7.20 14.28 -3.19
N TRP A 154 -7.30 12.98 -3.50
CA TRP A 154 -8.35 12.47 -4.38
C TRP A 154 -9.74 12.58 -3.77
N MET A 155 -9.88 12.36 -2.47
CA MET A 155 -11.17 12.49 -1.75
C MET A 155 -11.65 13.93 -1.64
N ILE A 156 -10.74 14.91 -1.65
CA ILE A 156 -11.02 16.32 -1.35
C ILE A 156 -11.07 17.18 -2.63
N SER A 157 -10.29 16.84 -3.68
CA SER A 157 -10.04 17.71 -4.84
C SER A 157 -11.23 17.86 -5.79
N ALA A 158 -12.09 16.87 -5.90
CA ALA A 158 -13.23 16.89 -6.78
C ALA A 158 -14.39 16.07 -6.20
N ASP A 159 -15.60 16.40 -6.62
CA ASP A 159 -16.77 15.55 -6.35
C ASP A 159 -16.67 14.30 -7.22
N ARG A 160 -16.14 13.23 -6.63
CA ARG A 160 -15.88 11.95 -7.31
C ARG A 160 -16.60 10.84 -6.61
N GLN A 161 -17.08 9.90 -7.40
CA GLN A 161 -17.50 8.61 -6.91
C GLN A 161 -16.36 7.61 -7.09
N PHE A 162 -15.94 7.00 -5.99
CA PHE A 162 -14.96 5.91 -6.03
C PHE A 162 -15.71 4.62 -6.26
N VAL A 163 -15.41 3.96 -7.38
CA VAL A 163 -15.97 2.65 -7.73
C VAL A 163 -14.83 1.65 -7.73
N TRP A 164 -14.76 0.83 -6.68
CA TRP A 164 -13.82 -0.28 -6.62
C TRP A 164 -14.55 -1.60 -6.90
N PHE A 165 -15.57 -1.93 -6.11
CA PHE A 165 -16.41 -3.12 -6.30
C PHE A 165 -17.90 -2.79 -6.43
N VAL A 166 -18.44 -1.95 -5.56
CA VAL A 166 -19.88 -1.63 -5.53
C VAL A 166 -20.17 -0.13 -5.73
N GLY A 167 -19.14 0.70 -5.64
CA GLY A 167 -19.23 2.16 -5.68
C GLY A 167 -19.40 2.80 -4.30
N ASN A 168 -18.81 3.99 -4.17
CA ASN A 168 -18.80 4.79 -2.94
C ASN A 168 -18.20 4.07 -1.72
N GLU A 169 -17.20 3.20 -1.93
CA GLU A 169 -16.49 2.54 -0.84
C GLU A 169 -15.68 3.52 0.02
N PHE A 170 -15.26 4.64 -0.57
CA PHE A 170 -14.56 5.70 0.14
C PHE A 170 -15.46 6.91 0.35
N VAL A 171 -15.36 7.52 1.53
CA VAL A 171 -16.03 8.79 1.83
C VAL A 171 -15.42 9.90 0.99
N THR A 172 -16.25 10.66 0.29
CA THR A 172 -15.85 11.88 -0.41
C THR A 172 -16.03 13.09 0.49
N LEU A 173 -15.00 13.90 0.62
CA LEU A 173 -14.96 15.08 1.48
C LEU A 173 -14.69 16.33 0.62
N PHE A 174 -15.47 16.52 -0.43
CA PHE A 174 -15.25 17.60 -1.38
C PHE A 174 -15.07 18.96 -0.67
N ASN A 175 -13.83 19.40 -0.56
CA ASN A 175 -13.46 20.71 -0.02
C ASN A 175 -12.13 21.19 -0.62
N PRO A 176 -12.11 21.61 -1.88
CA PRO A 176 -10.88 21.98 -2.57
C PRO A 176 -10.13 23.17 -1.94
N GLN A 177 -10.79 23.96 -1.11
CA GLN A 177 -10.18 25.14 -0.47
C GLN A 177 -9.05 24.79 0.51
N ILE A 178 -9.08 23.60 1.12
CA ILE A 178 -8.04 23.16 2.06
C ILE A 178 -6.83 22.51 1.37
N LEU A 179 -6.93 22.16 0.09
CA LEU A 179 -5.87 21.46 -0.65
C LEU A 179 -4.55 22.23 -0.69
N PRO A 180 -4.49 23.55 -0.93
CA PRO A 180 -3.21 24.26 -0.96
C PRO A 180 -2.43 24.13 0.36
N VAL A 181 -3.14 24.18 1.50
CA VAL A 181 -2.55 24.03 2.84
C VAL A 181 -2.05 22.60 3.04
N LEU A 182 -2.86 21.60 2.72
CA LEU A 182 -2.48 20.20 2.83
C LEU A 182 -1.29 19.87 1.93
N THR A 183 -1.29 20.38 0.69
CA THR A 183 -0.19 20.22 -0.26
C THR A 183 1.10 20.86 0.26
N ALA A 184 1.01 22.09 0.78
CA ALA A 184 2.18 22.76 1.34
C ALA A 184 2.77 21.99 2.53
N LEU A 185 1.93 21.49 3.44
CA LEU A 185 2.36 20.65 4.56
C LEU A 185 2.99 19.34 4.08
N TYR A 186 2.39 18.67 3.12
CA TYR A 186 2.93 17.45 2.51
C TYR A 186 4.32 17.69 1.91
N VAL A 187 4.44 18.72 1.05
CA VAL A 187 5.72 19.07 0.42
C VAL A 187 6.77 19.43 1.48
N ALA A 188 6.41 20.21 2.50
CA ALA A 188 7.32 20.56 3.59
C ALA A 188 7.85 19.31 4.32
N ILE A 189 6.97 18.35 4.64
CA ILE A 189 7.36 17.09 5.31
C ILE A 189 8.33 16.30 4.43
N ILE A 190 8.04 16.15 3.14
CA ILE A 190 8.89 15.40 2.20
C ILE A 190 10.25 16.07 2.02
N VAL A 191 10.28 17.40 1.85
CA VAL A 191 11.53 18.16 1.69
C VAL A 191 12.38 18.07 2.96
N LEU A 192 11.81 18.29 4.14
CA LEU A 192 12.52 18.17 5.41
C LEU A 192 13.11 16.77 5.62
N TYR A 193 12.36 15.74 5.24
CA TYR A 193 12.86 14.38 5.30
C TYR A 193 14.00 14.13 4.30
N ALA A 194 13.87 14.59 3.07
CA ALA A 194 14.91 14.47 2.06
C ALA A 194 16.22 15.16 2.51
N LEU A 195 16.12 16.37 3.07
CA LEU A 195 17.28 17.06 3.64
C LEU A 195 17.93 16.29 4.78
N ARG A 196 17.14 15.67 5.65
CA ARG A 196 17.66 14.82 6.73
C ARG A 196 18.40 13.58 6.22
N VAL A 197 17.91 12.97 5.13
CA VAL A 197 18.51 11.74 4.59
C VAL A 197 19.83 12.02 3.86
N VAL A 198 20.01 13.24 3.31
CA VAL A 198 21.23 13.65 2.61
C VAL A 198 22.34 14.11 3.57
N GLN A 199 22.01 14.49 4.80
CA GLN A 199 22.98 14.84 5.87
C GLN A 199 23.60 13.61 6.51
#